data_b58499c2bff70a1f37ec9956701f6a3b
#
_entry.id   b58499c2bff70a1f37ec9956701f6a3b
#
_cell.length_a   1.000
_cell.length_b   1.000
_cell.length_c   1.000
_cell.angle_alpha   90.00
_cell.angle_beta   90.00
_cell.angle_gamma   90.00
#
_symmetry.space_group_name_H-M   'P 1'
#
loop_
_entity.id
_entity.type
_entity.pdbx_description
1 polymer ?
#
loop_
_entity_poly.entity_id
_entity_poly.type
_entity_poly.pdbx_seq_one_letter_code
_entity_poly.pdbx_strand_id
1 'polypeptide(L)'
;MDYVDLYIYHMWDWNTPVEEYLAGMAEGVKAGKIRQIGIANCFAWQLAEVNAIGHRIVHGGEKFASSAIITDEMIKAVEECNDLAPLHNPANLIGIRVCSELMPNVPQVGVFDTAFHQTMPAKAYLYGLPIEYYKNYKVRRYGFHGTSHSFVSKRAVEFLGLDKDNSKVIVCHLGNGSSISAVQNGKCVDTTMGLTPLEGVVMGTRSGSIDPAIVEYIAKKENLDLAGVMNVLNKKSGLQGMSGVSSDMRDLRAAAAEGNEDAKNAIEVLCYGIAKYVGGYVAAMNGVDAITFTAGVGENAPDLRKDICDYLGYLGVELDEEKNENVHGETTVISTPESKVKVIVLPTNEELAIARETAKLV
;
A
#
# COMPACT_ATOMS: atom_id res chain seq x y z
N MET A 1 14.03 -18.95 13.82
CA MET A 1 13.78 -17.52 14.16
C MET A 1 14.01 -17.39 15.66
N ASP A 2 14.96 -16.54 16.08
CA ASP A 2 15.30 -16.47 17.52
C ASP A 2 14.37 -15.52 18.30
N TYR A 3 13.63 -14.63 17.60
CA TYR A 3 12.68 -13.68 18.17
C TYR A 3 11.65 -13.21 17.13
N VAL A 4 10.57 -12.57 17.61
CA VAL A 4 9.52 -11.90 16.84
C VAL A 4 9.61 -10.39 17.12
N ASP A 5 9.67 -9.55 16.08
CA ASP A 5 9.77 -8.10 16.27
C ASP A 5 8.50 -7.48 16.85
N LEU A 6 7.32 -7.95 16.41
CA LEU A 6 6.02 -7.51 16.89
C LEU A 6 5.10 -8.71 16.99
N TYR A 7 4.53 -8.95 18.17
CA TYR A 7 3.48 -9.94 18.42
C TYR A 7 2.16 -9.20 18.63
N ILE A 8 1.18 -9.41 17.74
CA ILE A 8 -0.14 -8.77 17.82
C ILE A 8 -1.16 -9.78 18.32
N TYR A 9 -1.82 -9.46 19.43
CA TYR A 9 -3.03 -10.16 19.87
C TYR A 9 -4.22 -9.60 19.07
N HIS A 10 -4.65 -10.34 18.05
CA HIS A 10 -5.54 -9.81 17.00
C HIS A 10 -7.02 -9.79 17.39
N MET A 11 -7.46 -10.73 18.23
CA MET A 11 -8.86 -10.82 18.70
C MET A 11 -8.92 -11.04 20.19
N TRP A 12 -9.89 -10.38 20.84
CA TRP A 12 -10.14 -10.60 22.26
C TRP A 12 -10.75 -11.99 22.50
N ASP A 13 -10.12 -12.78 23.37
CA ASP A 13 -10.66 -14.05 23.85
C ASP A 13 -11.41 -13.84 25.18
N TRP A 14 -12.71 -14.05 25.15
CA TRP A 14 -13.57 -13.89 26.33
C TRP A 14 -13.42 -15.00 27.37
N ASN A 15 -12.75 -16.09 27.05
CA ASN A 15 -12.60 -17.26 27.92
C ASN A 15 -11.27 -17.26 28.68
N THR A 16 -10.28 -16.45 28.23
CA THR A 16 -8.98 -16.37 28.88
C THR A 16 -8.86 -15.02 29.59
N PRO A 17 -8.51 -14.98 30.90
CA PRO A 17 -8.22 -13.72 31.59
C PRO A 17 -7.12 -12.92 30.90
N VAL A 18 -7.30 -11.61 30.82
CA VAL A 18 -6.35 -10.71 30.16
C VAL A 18 -4.96 -10.81 30.76
N GLU A 19 -4.88 -10.98 32.07
CA GLU A 19 -3.64 -11.15 32.81
C GLU A 19 -2.84 -12.38 32.37
N GLU A 20 -3.51 -13.44 31.96
CA GLU A 20 -2.86 -14.69 31.56
C GLU A 20 -2.13 -14.54 30.21
N TYR A 21 -2.76 -13.99 29.19
CA TYR A 21 -2.07 -13.80 27.91
C TYR A 21 -1.10 -12.61 27.92
N LEU A 22 -1.37 -11.56 28.70
CA LEU A 22 -0.40 -10.48 28.92
C LEU A 22 0.83 -10.99 29.66
N ALA A 23 0.66 -11.88 30.66
CA ALA A 23 1.77 -12.54 31.33
C ALA A 23 2.61 -13.39 30.35
N GLY A 24 1.97 -14.18 29.50
CA GLY A 24 2.64 -14.97 28.47
C GLY A 24 3.43 -14.11 27.45
N MET A 25 2.84 -12.98 27.03
CA MET A 25 3.54 -12.03 26.17
C MET A 25 4.72 -11.36 26.88
N ALA A 26 4.55 -10.96 28.15
CA ALA A 26 5.60 -10.36 28.98
C ALA A 26 6.77 -11.34 29.21
N GLU A 27 6.48 -12.62 29.39
CA GLU A 27 7.53 -13.67 29.45
C GLU A 27 8.29 -13.78 28.13
N GLY A 28 7.57 -13.71 26.99
CA GLY A 28 8.19 -13.68 25.67
C GLY A 28 9.13 -12.48 25.47
N VAL A 29 8.72 -11.29 25.95
CA VAL A 29 9.55 -10.09 25.94
C VAL A 29 10.77 -10.25 26.85
N LYS A 30 10.60 -10.73 28.09
CA LYS A 30 11.71 -10.99 29.04
C LYS A 30 12.70 -12.03 28.50
N ALA A 31 12.21 -13.03 27.78
CA ALA A 31 13.05 -14.04 27.13
C ALA A 31 13.75 -13.53 25.86
N GLY A 32 13.53 -12.28 25.46
CA GLY A 32 14.06 -11.70 24.22
C GLY A 32 13.47 -12.30 22.94
N LYS A 33 12.36 -13.03 23.04
CA LYS A 33 11.68 -13.69 21.91
C LYS A 33 10.62 -12.81 21.26
N ILE A 34 10.13 -11.80 21.98
CA ILE A 34 9.20 -10.80 21.49
C ILE A 34 9.82 -9.42 21.78
N ARG A 35 9.90 -8.55 20.82
CA ARG A 35 10.43 -7.19 20.99
C ARG A 35 9.35 -6.17 21.31
N GLN A 36 8.19 -6.31 20.69
CA GLN A 36 7.05 -5.39 20.86
C GLN A 36 5.75 -6.19 20.87
N ILE A 37 4.78 -5.70 21.64
CA ILE A 37 3.44 -6.29 21.73
C ILE A 37 2.44 -5.27 21.16
N GLY A 38 1.51 -5.76 20.33
CA GLY A 38 0.37 -5.00 19.83
C GLY A 38 -0.95 -5.68 20.19
N ILE A 39 -2.02 -4.92 20.27
CA ILE A 39 -3.38 -5.44 20.48
C ILE A 39 -4.28 -4.83 19.40
N ALA A 40 -5.13 -5.67 18.79
CA ALA A 40 -6.14 -5.24 17.83
C ALA A 40 -7.52 -5.77 18.22
N ASN A 41 -8.58 -5.08 17.83
CA ASN A 41 -9.98 -5.47 18.07
C ASN A 41 -10.32 -5.70 19.56
N CYS A 42 -9.90 -4.77 20.44
CA CYS A 42 -10.14 -4.83 21.88
C CYS A 42 -10.98 -3.62 22.36
N PHE A 43 -11.57 -3.73 23.55
CA PHE A 43 -12.29 -2.63 24.20
C PHE A 43 -11.33 -1.68 24.94
N ALA A 44 -11.78 -0.42 25.16
CA ALA A 44 -10.96 0.62 25.75
C ALA A 44 -10.37 0.27 27.13
N TRP A 45 -11.11 -0.44 27.99
CA TRP A 45 -10.62 -0.84 29.32
C TRP A 45 -9.50 -1.90 29.27
N GLN A 46 -9.35 -2.55 28.14
CA GLN A 46 -8.32 -3.54 27.85
C GLN A 46 -6.98 -2.90 27.44
N LEU A 47 -7.01 -1.58 27.22
CA LEU A 47 -5.87 -0.78 26.78
C LEU A 47 -5.16 -0.04 27.93
N ALA A 48 -5.44 -0.39 29.19
CA ALA A 48 -4.94 0.34 30.37
C ALA A 48 -3.40 0.40 30.50
N GLU A 49 -2.67 -0.46 29.77
CA GLU A 49 -1.19 -0.51 29.77
C GLU A 49 -0.57 -0.06 28.47
N VAL A 50 -1.32 0.64 27.59
CA VAL A 50 -0.80 1.14 26.32
C VAL A 50 0.15 2.31 26.56
N ASN A 51 1.38 2.19 26.06
CA ASN A 51 2.41 3.23 26.19
C ASN A 51 2.35 4.29 25.08
N ALA A 52 1.83 3.94 23.91
CA ALA A 52 1.66 4.83 22.76
C ALA A 52 0.68 4.25 21.74
N ILE A 53 0.07 5.12 20.91
CA ILE A 53 -0.86 4.71 19.87
C ILE A 53 -0.36 5.22 18.52
N GLY A 54 -0.20 4.32 17.55
CA GLY A 54 0.07 4.67 16.16
C GLY A 54 -1.21 4.64 15.33
N HIS A 55 -1.49 5.73 14.62
CA HIS A 55 -2.63 5.86 13.72
C HIS A 55 -2.16 5.88 12.27
N ARG A 56 -2.71 5.02 11.43
CA ARG A 56 -2.61 5.19 9.99
C ARG A 56 -3.50 6.35 9.57
N ILE A 57 -2.95 7.32 8.84
CA ILE A 57 -3.68 8.46 8.27
C ILE A 57 -3.46 8.43 6.76
N VAL A 58 -4.57 8.43 6.01
CA VAL A 58 -4.48 8.22 4.57
C VAL A 58 -3.87 9.42 3.85
N HIS A 59 -4.20 10.66 4.23
CA HIS A 59 -3.71 11.82 3.51
C HIS A 59 -3.19 12.92 4.43
N GLY A 60 -1.91 13.24 4.30
CA GLY A 60 -1.23 14.31 5.06
C GLY A 60 -0.96 15.60 4.26
N GLY A 61 -1.39 15.66 2.99
CA GLY A 61 -1.08 16.78 2.11
C GLY A 61 0.43 16.96 1.93
N GLU A 62 0.85 18.19 1.68
CA GLU A 62 2.27 18.57 1.64
C GLU A 62 2.84 18.90 3.04
N LYS A 63 1.97 18.95 4.07
CA LYS A 63 2.37 19.32 5.43
C LYS A 63 3.11 18.22 6.16
N PHE A 64 2.84 16.95 5.83
CA PHE A 64 3.41 15.80 6.52
C PHE A 64 4.26 14.94 5.57
N ALA A 65 5.57 15.17 5.63
CA ALA A 65 6.59 14.37 4.93
C ALA A 65 7.18 13.27 5.83
N SER A 66 6.70 13.13 7.06
CA SER A 66 7.08 12.10 8.04
C SER A 66 5.96 11.88 9.03
N SER A 67 6.08 10.83 9.85
CA SER A 67 5.22 10.61 11.00
C SER A 67 5.33 11.76 12.00
N ALA A 68 4.24 12.08 12.71
CA ALA A 68 4.17 13.19 13.64
C ALA A 68 3.37 12.84 14.90
N ILE A 69 3.77 13.42 16.06
CA ILE A 69 2.98 13.35 17.29
C ILE A 69 1.66 14.09 17.04
N ILE A 70 0.55 13.50 17.48
CA ILE A 70 -0.78 14.10 17.34
C ILE A 70 -0.93 15.24 18.34
N THR A 71 -1.16 16.42 17.80
CA THR A 71 -1.50 17.65 18.52
C THR A 71 -2.75 18.27 17.90
N ASP A 72 -3.32 19.28 18.55
CA ASP A 72 -4.47 20.02 17.98
C ASP A 72 -4.14 20.67 16.64
N GLU A 73 -2.89 21.15 16.44
CA GLU A 73 -2.42 21.73 15.18
C GLU A 73 -2.32 20.65 14.10
N MET A 74 -1.85 19.46 14.46
CA MET A 74 -1.78 18.33 13.54
C MET A 74 -3.17 17.87 13.11
N ILE A 75 -4.13 17.76 14.05
CA ILE A 75 -5.53 17.43 13.78
C ILE A 75 -6.13 18.43 12.79
N LYS A 76 -5.97 19.73 13.01
CA LYS A 76 -6.44 20.78 12.11
C LYS A 76 -5.82 20.66 10.72
N ALA A 77 -4.53 20.37 10.65
CA ALA A 77 -3.85 20.19 9.37
C ALA A 77 -4.33 18.95 8.59
N VAL A 78 -4.74 17.87 9.28
CA VAL A 78 -5.38 16.70 8.66
C VAL A 78 -6.82 17.04 8.25
N GLU A 79 -7.56 17.82 9.02
CA GLU A 79 -8.89 18.31 8.64
C GLU A 79 -8.88 19.11 7.34
N GLU A 80 -7.87 19.96 7.13
CA GLU A 80 -7.68 20.70 5.87
C GLU A 80 -7.43 19.78 4.66
N CYS A 81 -7.03 18.52 4.90
CA CYS A 81 -6.86 17.51 3.86
C CYS A 81 -8.11 16.63 3.64
N ASN A 82 -9.24 16.89 4.32
CA ASN A 82 -10.45 16.08 4.18
C ASN A 82 -10.98 16.06 2.75
N ASP A 83 -10.90 17.17 2.04
CA ASP A 83 -11.34 17.26 0.63
C ASP A 83 -10.48 16.39 -0.31
N LEU A 84 -9.23 16.09 0.08
CA LEU A 84 -8.33 15.23 -0.67
C LEU A 84 -8.57 13.73 -0.41
N ALA A 85 -9.14 13.38 0.75
CA ALA A 85 -9.46 12.01 1.15
C ALA A 85 -10.80 11.94 1.92
N PRO A 86 -11.94 12.33 1.29
CA PRO A 86 -13.21 12.51 1.98
C PRO A 86 -13.80 11.22 2.58
N LEU A 87 -13.41 10.06 2.06
CA LEU A 87 -13.85 8.76 2.56
C LEU A 87 -12.99 8.22 3.71
N HIS A 88 -11.79 8.77 3.93
CA HIS A 88 -10.80 8.18 4.84
C HIS A 88 -10.40 9.13 5.98
N ASN A 89 -9.98 10.35 5.68
CA ASN A 89 -9.49 11.27 6.71
C ASN A 89 -10.52 11.57 7.81
N PRO A 90 -11.83 11.81 7.52
CA PRO A 90 -12.82 11.98 8.59
C PRO A 90 -12.90 10.78 9.52
N ALA A 91 -12.83 9.55 9.00
CA ALA A 91 -12.83 8.32 9.81
C ALA A 91 -11.55 8.20 10.66
N ASN A 92 -10.39 8.53 10.09
CA ASN A 92 -9.12 8.56 10.83
C ASN A 92 -9.18 9.56 12.00
N LEU A 93 -9.72 10.76 11.78
CA LEU A 93 -9.89 11.79 12.82
C LEU A 93 -10.85 11.35 13.93
N ILE A 94 -11.92 10.62 13.61
CA ILE A 94 -12.82 10.04 14.62
C ILE A 94 -12.03 9.08 15.51
N GLY A 95 -11.25 8.17 14.93
CA GLY A 95 -10.40 7.23 15.67
C GLY A 95 -9.42 7.94 16.61
N ILE A 96 -8.74 8.97 16.12
CA ILE A 96 -7.83 9.80 16.93
C ILE A 96 -8.55 10.43 18.11
N ARG A 97 -9.70 11.09 17.90
CA ARG A 97 -10.46 11.75 18.95
C ARG A 97 -10.96 10.79 20.00
N VAL A 98 -11.50 9.64 19.59
CA VAL A 98 -11.93 8.58 20.53
C VAL A 98 -10.76 8.10 21.38
N CYS A 99 -9.60 7.86 20.80
CA CYS A 99 -8.41 7.48 21.56
C CYS A 99 -7.97 8.61 22.53
N SER A 100 -8.05 9.88 22.12
CA SER A 100 -7.72 11.02 22.98
C SER A 100 -8.67 11.16 24.17
N GLU A 101 -9.95 10.87 24.00
CA GLU A 101 -10.94 10.88 25.09
C GLU A 101 -10.74 9.73 26.07
N LEU A 102 -10.48 8.52 25.55
CA LEU A 102 -10.36 7.31 26.36
C LEU A 102 -9.00 7.19 27.05
N MET A 103 -7.96 7.73 26.44
CA MET A 103 -6.56 7.60 26.88
C MET A 103 -5.84 8.97 26.80
N PRO A 104 -6.26 9.97 27.58
CA PRO A 104 -5.78 11.35 27.43
C PRO A 104 -4.28 11.53 27.73
N ASN A 105 -3.67 10.61 28.47
CA ASN A 105 -2.26 10.66 28.86
C ASN A 105 -1.36 9.79 27.99
N VAL A 106 -1.93 9.05 27.01
CA VAL A 106 -1.16 8.18 26.10
C VAL A 106 -0.78 8.98 24.87
N PRO A 107 0.52 9.10 24.55
CA PRO A 107 0.97 9.78 23.36
C PRO A 107 0.47 9.07 22.09
N GLN A 108 0.07 9.84 21.10
CA GLN A 108 -0.45 9.33 19.84
C GLN A 108 0.39 9.85 18.67
N VAL A 109 0.61 9.02 17.66
CA VAL A 109 1.43 9.31 16.48
C VAL A 109 0.62 9.05 15.23
N GLY A 110 0.60 10.01 14.31
CA GLY A 110 0.05 9.85 12.96
C GLY A 110 1.13 9.40 11.98
N VAL A 111 0.86 8.32 11.27
CA VAL A 111 1.70 7.77 10.19
C VAL A 111 0.93 7.90 8.87
N PHE A 112 1.50 8.68 7.94
CA PHE A 112 0.78 9.10 6.74
C PHE A 112 1.12 8.24 5.53
N ASP A 113 0.11 7.73 4.83
CA ASP A 113 0.29 6.97 3.58
C ASP A 113 0.98 7.79 2.48
N THR A 114 0.81 9.11 2.50
CA THR A 114 1.40 10.02 1.51
C THR A 114 2.81 10.47 1.83
N ALA A 115 3.29 10.28 3.07
CA ALA A 115 4.57 10.84 3.55
C ALA A 115 5.78 10.33 2.76
N PHE A 116 5.86 9.02 2.52
CA PHE A 116 6.97 8.41 1.79
C PHE A 116 7.13 8.96 0.38
N HIS A 117 6.03 9.35 -0.25
CA HIS A 117 5.98 9.86 -1.62
C HIS A 117 6.32 11.36 -1.73
N GLN A 118 6.51 12.08 -0.61
CA GLN A 118 6.87 13.50 -0.63
C GLN A 118 8.28 13.77 -1.19
N THR A 119 9.09 12.73 -1.37
CA THR A 119 10.41 12.83 -2.00
C THR A 119 10.36 12.88 -3.53
N MET A 120 9.19 12.69 -4.15
CA MET A 120 9.04 12.78 -5.60
C MET A 120 9.45 14.16 -6.13
N PRO A 121 10.20 14.22 -7.24
CA PRO A 121 10.54 15.50 -7.90
C PRO A 121 9.32 16.11 -8.63
N ALA A 122 9.35 17.41 -8.86
CA ALA A 122 8.24 18.14 -9.49
C ALA A 122 7.78 17.52 -10.83
N LYS A 123 8.72 17.01 -11.63
CA LYS A 123 8.42 16.34 -12.90
C LYS A 123 7.56 15.08 -12.78
N ALA A 124 7.54 14.46 -11.59
CA ALA A 124 6.76 13.25 -11.30
C ALA A 124 5.41 13.58 -10.62
N TYR A 125 5.36 14.62 -9.80
CA TYR A 125 4.13 14.95 -9.07
C TYR A 125 3.23 16.00 -9.75
N LEU A 126 3.73 16.83 -10.64
CA LEU A 126 2.90 17.84 -11.34
C LEU A 126 2.08 17.19 -12.46
N TYR A 127 0.82 17.57 -12.53
CA TYR A 127 -0.03 17.26 -13.68
C TYR A 127 0.11 18.30 -14.77
N GLY A 128 -0.18 17.94 -16.02
CA GLY A 128 -0.23 18.83 -17.17
C GLY A 128 -1.46 19.75 -17.16
N LEU A 129 -1.73 20.37 -16.04
CA LEU A 129 -2.83 21.31 -15.80
C LEU A 129 -2.30 22.72 -15.57
N PRO A 130 -3.14 23.79 -15.69
CA PRO A 130 -2.73 25.13 -15.29
C PRO A 130 -2.09 25.13 -13.90
N ILE A 131 -0.90 25.73 -13.78
CA ILE A 131 -0.08 25.66 -12.56
C ILE A 131 -0.79 26.27 -11.33
N GLU A 132 -1.78 27.13 -11.57
CA GLU A 132 -2.61 27.73 -10.54
C GLU A 132 -3.37 26.70 -9.72
N TYR A 133 -3.77 25.56 -10.31
CA TYR A 133 -4.42 24.47 -9.56
C TYR A 133 -3.48 23.84 -8.54
N TYR A 134 -2.21 23.68 -8.87
CA TYR A 134 -1.23 23.26 -7.88
C TYR A 134 -0.98 24.35 -6.83
N LYS A 135 -0.76 25.58 -7.23
CA LYS A 135 -0.45 26.69 -6.30
C LYS A 135 -1.58 26.96 -5.32
N ASN A 136 -2.82 26.99 -5.81
CA ASN A 136 -3.97 27.40 -5.02
C ASN A 136 -4.64 26.23 -4.27
N TYR A 137 -4.72 25.05 -4.91
CA TYR A 137 -5.50 23.91 -4.42
C TYR A 137 -4.66 22.67 -4.16
N LYS A 138 -3.32 22.75 -4.34
CA LYS A 138 -2.39 21.65 -4.12
C LYS A 138 -2.71 20.42 -4.98
N VAL A 139 -3.24 20.64 -6.19
CA VAL A 139 -3.51 19.57 -7.16
C VAL A 139 -2.19 19.04 -7.70
N ARG A 140 -1.79 17.88 -7.19
CA ARG A 140 -0.58 17.15 -7.55
C ARG A 140 -0.76 15.66 -7.28
N ARG A 141 0.17 14.84 -7.76
CA ARG A 141 0.31 13.45 -7.33
C ARG A 141 0.84 13.40 -5.90
N TYR A 142 0.15 12.67 -5.01
CA TYR A 142 0.59 12.40 -3.65
C TYR A 142 1.06 10.96 -3.49
N GLY A 143 0.34 9.99 -4.08
CA GLY A 143 0.58 8.58 -3.87
C GLY A 143 0.07 8.08 -2.52
N PHE A 144 -0.15 6.78 -2.43
CA PHE A 144 -0.70 6.12 -1.23
C PHE A 144 0.03 4.79 -0.98
N HIS A 145 -0.34 4.06 0.06
CA HIS A 145 0.37 2.88 0.55
C HIS A 145 1.85 3.16 0.91
N GLY A 146 2.19 4.41 1.22
CA GLY A 146 3.57 4.85 1.45
C GLY A 146 4.24 4.09 2.58
N THR A 147 3.51 3.74 3.64
CA THR A 147 4.00 2.90 4.75
C THR A 147 4.48 1.55 4.24
N SER A 148 3.67 0.88 3.40
CA SER A 148 4.04 -0.40 2.78
C SER A 148 5.21 -0.23 1.80
N HIS A 149 5.15 0.75 0.88
CA HIS A 149 6.21 0.99 -0.09
C HIS A 149 7.57 1.27 0.58
N SER A 150 7.58 2.08 1.63
CA SER A 150 8.78 2.36 2.43
C SER A 150 9.32 1.10 3.12
N PHE A 151 8.44 0.35 3.78
CA PHE A 151 8.80 -0.88 4.47
C PHE A 151 9.39 -1.91 3.51
N VAL A 152 8.66 -2.20 2.42
CA VAL A 152 9.03 -3.25 1.46
C VAL A 152 10.31 -2.89 0.70
N SER A 153 10.45 -1.65 0.21
CA SER A 153 11.66 -1.24 -0.52
C SER A 153 12.91 -1.31 0.35
N LYS A 154 12.82 -0.87 1.60
CA LYS A 154 13.92 -0.95 2.56
C LYS A 154 14.30 -2.40 2.86
N ARG A 155 13.32 -3.25 3.11
CA ARG A 155 13.55 -4.69 3.36
C ARG A 155 14.13 -5.40 2.14
N ALA A 156 13.72 -5.04 0.91
CA ALA A 156 14.28 -5.59 -0.31
C ALA A 156 15.77 -5.26 -0.46
N VAL A 157 16.16 -4.00 -0.21
CA VAL A 157 17.56 -3.56 -0.24
C VAL A 157 18.39 -4.33 0.79
N GLU A 158 17.91 -4.44 2.03
CA GLU A 158 18.56 -5.19 3.12
C GLU A 158 18.67 -6.69 2.79
N PHE A 159 17.60 -7.30 2.31
CA PHE A 159 17.54 -8.74 2.03
C PHE A 159 18.45 -9.16 0.88
N LEU A 160 18.53 -8.34 -0.16
CA LEU A 160 19.41 -8.59 -1.31
C LEU A 160 20.84 -8.12 -1.12
N GLY A 161 21.15 -7.43 -0.01
CA GLY A 161 22.48 -6.85 0.22
C GLY A 161 22.84 -5.75 -0.78
N LEU A 162 21.84 -5.01 -1.29
CA LEU A 162 22.08 -3.89 -2.20
C LEU A 162 22.64 -2.69 -1.46
N ASP A 163 23.41 -1.87 -2.16
CA ASP A 163 23.87 -0.59 -1.63
C ASP A 163 22.69 0.37 -1.48
N LYS A 164 22.38 0.77 -0.24
CA LYS A 164 21.25 1.69 0.06
C LYS A 164 21.36 3.04 -0.65
N ASP A 165 22.57 3.50 -0.93
CA ASP A 165 22.85 4.79 -1.55
C ASP A 165 22.98 4.69 -3.09
N ASN A 166 22.92 3.46 -3.63
CA ASN A 166 22.93 3.20 -5.07
C ASN A 166 22.03 2.00 -5.42
N SER A 167 20.74 2.11 -5.12
CA SER A 167 19.74 1.07 -5.37
C SER A 167 18.53 1.60 -6.11
N LYS A 168 17.91 0.75 -6.93
CA LYS A 168 16.71 1.02 -7.71
C LYS A 168 15.74 -0.13 -7.55
N VAL A 169 14.67 0.09 -6.80
CA VAL A 169 13.67 -0.92 -6.46
C VAL A 169 12.30 -0.47 -6.94
N ILE A 170 11.59 -1.36 -7.60
CA ILE A 170 10.16 -1.17 -7.91
C ILE A 170 9.35 -2.02 -6.95
N VAL A 171 8.38 -1.41 -6.29
CA VAL A 171 7.47 -2.10 -5.37
C VAL A 171 6.08 -2.16 -5.99
N CYS A 172 5.60 -3.37 -6.25
CA CYS A 172 4.25 -3.69 -6.71
C CYS A 172 3.41 -4.11 -5.49
N HIS A 173 2.73 -3.15 -4.86
CA HIS A 173 1.77 -3.40 -3.80
C HIS A 173 0.43 -3.72 -4.45
N LEU A 174 0.08 -5.01 -4.51
CA LEU A 174 -1.09 -5.52 -5.21
C LEU A 174 -2.08 -6.15 -4.23
N GLY A 175 -3.17 -5.45 -3.98
CA GLY A 175 -4.29 -5.87 -3.15
C GLY A 175 -5.62 -5.48 -3.80
N ASN A 176 -6.69 -5.34 -3.02
CA ASN A 176 -7.93 -4.77 -3.53
C ASN A 176 -7.76 -3.31 -3.97
N GLY A 177 -6.91 -2.53 -3.24
CA GLY A 177 -6.25 -1.33 -3.74
C GLY A 177 -4.84 -1.71 -4.19
N SER A 178 -4.39 -1.23 -5.34
CA SER A 178 -3.09 -1.55 -5.90
C SER A 178 -2.33 -0.29 -6.29
N SER A 179 -1.03 -0.28 -6.01
CA SER A 179 -0.13 0.79 -6.45
C SER A 179 1.27 0.28 -6.70
N ILE A 180 1.99 0.94 -7.58
CA ILE A 180 3.39 0.65 -7.88
C ILE A 180 4.20 1.90 -7.55
N SER A 181 5.37 1.74 -6.96
CA SER A 181 6.30 2.85 -6.72
C SER A 181 7.69 2.55 -7.26
N ALA A 182 8.34 3.60 -7.76
CA ALA A 182 9.75 3.62 -8.11
C ALA A 182 10.54 4.20 -6.93
N VAL A 183 11.46 3.44 -6.40
CA VAL A 183 12.28 3.82 -5.24
C VAL A 183 13.75 3.81 -5.62
N GLN A 184 14.38 4.97 -5.58
CA GLN A 184 15.80 5.12 -5.85
C GLN A 184 16.52 5.62 -4.61
N ASN A 185 17.54 4.88 -4.17
CA ASN A 185 18.36 5.22 -2.99
C ASN A 185 17.48 5.47 -1.75
N GLY A 186 16.49 4.60 -1.53
CA GLY A 186 15.56 4.68 -0.41
C GLY A 186 14.50 5.80 -0.49
N LYS A 187 14.44 6.56 -1.59
CA LYS A 187 13.49 7.66 -1.81
C LYS A 187 12.51 7.31 -2.92
N CYS A 188 11.23 7.56 -2.71
CA CYS A 188 10.24 7.46 -3.77
C CYS A 188 10.50 8.54 -4.82
N VAL A 189 10.63 8.14 -6.09
CA VAL A 189 10.82 9.06 -7.23
C VAL A 189 9.61 9.13 -8.12
N ASP A 190 8.73 8.14 -8.09
CA ASP A 190 7.42 8.12 -8.76
C ASP A 190 6.49 7.07 -8.14
N THR A 191 5.17 7.21 -8.32
CA THR A 191 4.17 6.24 -7.90
C THR A 191 2.91 6.33 -8.75
N THR A 192 2.12 5.26 -8.81
CA THR A 192 0.95 5.17 -9.71
C THR A 192 -0.27 5.90 -9.21
N MET A 193 -0.57 5.86 -7.90
CA MET A 193 -1.72 6.59 -7.35
C MET A 193 -1.46 8.09 -7.38
N GLY A 194 -2.50 8.87 -7.64
CA GLY A 194 -2.41 10.29 -7.94
C GLY A 194 -2.76 11.21 -6.78
N LEU A 195 -3.58 12.22 -7.10
CA LEU A 195 -4.24 13.10 -6.12
C LEU A 195 -5.08 12.29 -5.14
N THR A 196 -5.74 11.26 -5.65
CA THR A 196 -6.56 10.31 -4.90
C THR A 196 -6.09 8.88 -5.19
N PRO A 197 -6.53 7.88 -4.40
CA PRO A 197 -6.20 6.46 -4.66
C PRO A 197 -6.94 5.85 -5.87
N LEU A 198 -7.46 6.64 -6.79
CA LEU A 198 -8.17 6.18 -7.99
C LEU A 198 -7.24 6.00 -9.19
N GLU A 199 -6.31 6.94 -9.41
CA GLU A 199 -5.35 6.89 -10.53
C GLU A 199 -4.39 5.71 -10.39
N GLY A 200 -3.88 5.22 -11.49
CA GLY A 200 -2.86 4.17 -11.55
C GLY A 200 -3.32 2.91 -12.27
N VAL A 201 -2.92 1.77 -11.75
CA VAL A 201 -3.32 0.46 -12.28
C VAL A 201 -4.78 0.16 -12.00
N VAL A 202 -5.37 -0.72 -12.79
CA VAL A 202 -6.68 -1.30 -12.49
C VAL A 202 -6.62 -1.98 -11.11
N MET A 203 -7.69 -1.86 -10.32
CA MET A 203 -7.78 -2.41 -8.95
C MET A 203 -9.02 -3.31 -8.84
N GLY A 204 -9.33 -3.81 -7.67
CA GLY A 204 -10.49 -4.68 -7.47
C GLY A 204 -11.80 -4.06 -7.98
N THR A 205 -12.10 -2.81 -7.57
CA THR A 205 -13.34 -2.09 -7.94
C THR A 205 -13.10 -0.70 -8.55
N ARG A 206 -11.83 -0.23 -8.58
CA ARG A 206 -11.44 1.09 -9.12
C ARG A 206 -10.90 0.95 -10.53
N SER A 207 -11.26 1.91 -11.38
CA SER A 207 -10.89 1.89 -12.79
C SER A 207 -9.38 2.01 -13.04
N GLY A 208 -8.63 2.63 -12.13
CA GLY A 208 -7.29 3.11 -12.46
C GLY A 208 -7.36 4.30 -13.43
N SER A 209 -6.26 4.55 -14.14
CA SER A 209 -6.15 5.65 -15.10
C SER A 209 -7.03 5.43 -16.31
N ILE A 210 -7.80 6.46 -16.68
CA ILE A 210 -8.67 6.49 -17.86
C ILE A 210 -8.46 7.80 -18.63
N ASP A 211 -8.95 7.87 -19.86
CA ASP A 211 -9.10 9.15 -20.55
C ASP A 211 -10.14 10.02 -19.82
N PRO A 212 -9.79 11.26 -19.39
CA PRO A 212 -10.70 12.14 -18.68
C PRO A 212 -12.01 12.42 -19.41
N ALA A 213 -12.02 12.38 -20.76
CA ALA A 213 -13.25 12.58 -21.56
C ALA A 213 -14.29 11.48 -21.33
N ILE A 214 -13.88 10.30 -20.86
CA ILE A 214 -14.81 9.21 -20.50
C ILE A 214 -15.76 9.64 -19.38
N VAL A 215 -15.34 10.52 -18.47
CA VAL A 215 -16.18 11.03 -17.37
C VAL A 215 -17.41 11.73 -17.93
N GLU A 216 -17.22 12.66 -18.87
CA GLU A 216 -18.33 13.38 -19.51
C GLU A 216 -19.18 12.43 -20.39
N TYR A 217 -18.52 11.52 -21.09
CA TYR A 217 -19.21 10.57 -21.98
C TYR A 217 -20.17 9.65 -21.21
N ILE A 218 -19.72 9.06 -20.10
CA ILE A 218 -20.56 8.21 -19.24
C ILE A 218 -21.67 9.04 -18.58
N ALA A 219 -21.36 10.24 -18.06
CA ALA A 219 -22.35 11.12 -17.46
C ALA A 219 -23.55 11.35 -18.41
N LYS A 220 -23.27 11.65 -19.68
CA LYS A 220 -24.29 11.87 -20.69
C LYS A 220 -25.05 10.59 -21.07
N LYS A 221 -24.36 9.46 -21.21
CA LYS A 221 -24.97 8.19 -21.61
C LYS A 221 -25.89 7.59 -20.56
N GLU A 222 -25.46 7.66 -19.30
CA GLU A 222 -26.16 7.06 -18.16
C GLU A 222 -27.00 8.07 -17.38
N ASN A 223 -27.07 9.33 -17.84
CA ASN A 223 -27.74 10.44 -17.14
C ASN A 223 -27.32 10.56 -15.66
N LEU A 224 -25.99 10.48 -15.41
CA LEU A 224 -25.39 10.62 -14.10
C LEU A 224 -24.81 12.01 -13.90
N ASP A 225 -24.87 12.49 -12.66
CA ASP A 225 -24.07 13.63 -12.24
C ASP A 225 -22.59 13.23 -12.00
N LEU A 226 -21.74 14.20 -11.69
CA LEU A 226 -20.32 13.95 -11.45
C LEU A 226 -20.10 12.95 -10.30
N ALA A 227 -20.87 13.03 -9.23
CA ALA A 227 -20.78 12.13 -8.08
C ALA A 227 -21.16 10.69 -8.49
N GLY A 228 -22.18 10.53 -9.33
CA GLY A 228 -22.59 9.25 -9.91
C GLY A 228 -21.48 8.61 -10.74
N VAL A 229 -20.82 9.38 -11.63
CA VAL A 229 -19.69 8.87 -12.42
C VAL A 229 -18.51 8.52 -11.52
N MET A 230 -18.16 9.36 -10.54
CA MET A 230 -17.09 9.06 -9.59
C MET A 230 -17.38 7.80 -8.75
N ASN A 231 -18.65 7.52 -8.45
CA ASN A 231 -19.05 6.26 -7.81
C ASN A 231 -18.84 5.05 -8.75
N VAL A 232 -19.14 5.19 -10.05
CA VAL A 232 -18.83 4.14 -11.04
C VAL A 232 -17.34 3.85 -11.05
N LEU A 233 -16.49 4.89 -11.18
CA LEU A 233 -15.04 4.73 -11.27
C LEU A 233 -14.41 4.14 -10.01
N ASN A 234 -14.94 4.46 -8.82
CA ASN A 234 -14.38 3.99 -7.55
C ASN A 234 -14.91 2.64 -7.07
N LYS A 235 -16.18 2.29 -7.39
CA LYS A 235 -16.85 1.15 -6.75
C LYS A 235 -17.46 0.13 -7.70
N LYS A 236 -17.62 0.47 -8.99
CA LYS A 236 -18.29 -0.39 -9.98
C LYS A 236 -17.42 -0.72 -11.19
N SER A 237 -16.13 -0.35 -11.12
CA SER A 237 -15.13 -0.56 -12.17
C SER A 237 -14.12 -1.62 -11.76
N GLY A 238 -12.91 -1.53 -12.27
CA GLY A 238 -11.83 -2.43 -11.93
C GLY A 238 -12.08 -3.87 -12.39
N LEU A 239 -11.44 -4.81 -11.73
CA LEU A 239 -11.57 -6.23 -12.04
C LEU A 239 -13.01 -6.71 -11.96
N GLN A 240 -13.74 -6.28 -10.92
CA GLN A 240 -15.15 -6.63 -10.75
C GLN A 240 -16.01 -6.07 -11.87
N GLY A 241 -15.83 -4.80 -12.23
CA GLY A 241 -16.63 -4.16 -13.28
C GLY A 241 -16.31 -4.68 -14.67
N MET A 242 -15.05 -5.02 -14.93
CA MET A 242 -14.61 -5.56 -16.23
C MET A 242 -15.05 -7.01 -16.44
N SER A 243 -14.96 -7.83 -15.41
CA SER A 243 -15.29 -9.26 -15.49
C SER A 243 -16.79 -9.54 -15.34
N GLY A 244 -17.50 -8.69 -14.62
CA GLY A 244 -18.87 -8.98 -14.19
C GLY A 244 -18.98 -10.11 -13.16
N VAL A 245 -17.84 -10.62 -12.64
CA VAL A 245 -17.77 -11.78 -11.74
C VAL A 245 -17.40 -11.37 -10.32
N SER A 246 -16.16 -10.92 -10.11
CA SER A 246 -15.58 -10.68 -8.79
C SER A 246 -14.41 -9.72 -8.85
N SER A 247 -14.01 -9.19 -7.71
CA SER A 247 -12.72 -8.51 -7.53
C SER A 247 -11.61 -9.45 -7.03
N ASP A 248 -11.95 -10.69 -6.67
CA ASP A 248 -11.00 -11.69 -6.19
C ASP A 248 -10.32 -12.41 -7.35
N MET A 249 -8.99 -12.42 -7.36
CA MET A 249 -8.19 -13.04 -8.41
C MET A 249 -8.48 -14.54 -8.57
N ARG A 250 -8.80 -15.25 -7.49
CA ARG A 250 -9.12 -16.69 -7.52
C ARG A 250 -10.40 -16.96 -8.30
N ASP A 251 -11.44 -16.16 -8.05
CA ASP A 251 -12.71 -16.26 -8.77
C ASP A 251 -12.53 -15.92 -10.25
N LEU A 252 -11.72 -14.89 -10.55
CA LEU A 252 -11.44 -14.48 -11.93
C LEU A 252 -10.68 -15.56 -12.70
N ARG A 253 -9.66 -16.18 -12.10
CA ARG A 253 -8.93 -17.29 -12.70
C ARG A 253 -9.83 -18.51 -12.94
N ALA A 254 -10.68 -18.85 -11.99
CA ALA A 254 -11.65 -19.93 -12.16
C ALA A 254 -12.62 -19.65 -13.32
N ALA A 255 -13.21 -18.44 -13.36
CA ALA A 255 -14.11 -18.05 -14.43
C ALA A 255 -13.43 -18.04 -15.81
N ALA A 256 -12.20 -17.52 -15.90
CA ALA A 256 -11.41 -17.53 -17.13
C ALA A 256 -11.10 -18.96 -17.62
N ALA A 257 -10.79 -19.87 -16.70
CA ALA A 257 -10.57 -21.29 -17.03
C ALA A 257 -11.85 -21.99 -17.52
N GLU A 258 -13.02 -21.55 -17.10
CA GLU A 258 -14.34 -21.99 -17.59
C GLU A 258 -14.75 -21.32 -18.90
N GLY A 259 -13.90 -20.44 -19.48
CA GLY A 259 -14.14 -19.79 -20.77
C GLY A 259 -14.79 -18.41 -20.68
N ASN A 260 -14.81 -17.76 -19.51
CA ASN A 260 -15.29 -16.39 -19.39
C ASN A 260 -14.23 -15.42 -19.96
N GLU A 261 -14.47 -14.91 -21.16
CA GLU A 261 -13.56 -13.98 -21.85
C GLU A 261 -13.42 -12.63 -21.13
N ASP A 262 -14.45 -12.13 -20.48
CA ASP A 262 -14.38 -10.85 -19.75
C ASP A 262 -13.48 -10.98 -18.50
N ALA A 263 -13.53 -12.11 -17.79
CA ALA A 263 -12.62 -12.40 -16.69
C ALA A 263 -11.17 -12.52 -17.17
N LYS A 264 -10.95 -13.18 -18.29
CA LYS A 264 -9.63 -13.29 -18.92
C LYS A 264 -9.09 -11.90 -19.30
N ASN A 265 -9.89 -11.11 -20.02
CA ASN A 265 -9.53 -9.74 -20.42
C ASN A 265 -9.21 -8.86 -19.20
N ALA A 266 -9.98 -8.97 -18.10
CA ALA A 266 -9.73 -8.20 -16.89
C ALA A 266 -8.36 -8.50 -16.28
N ILE A 267 -7.95 -9.78 -16.25
CA ILE A 267 -6.63 -10.21 -15.78
C ILE A 267 -5.54 -9.69 -16.72
N GLU A 268 -5.70 -9.83 -18.03
CA GLU A 268 -4.73 -9.38 -19.03
C GLU A 268 -4.52 -7.85 -18.95
N VAL A 269 -5.59 -7.07 -18.82
CA VAL A 269 -5.50 -5.61 -18.68
C VAL A 269 -4.76 -5.21 -17.40
N LEU A 270 -4.99 -5.93 -16.29
CA LEU A 270 -4.25 -5.69 -15.04
C LEU A 270 -2.76 -5.98 -15.22
N CYS A 271 -2.39 -7.17 -15.73
CA CYS A 271 -0.99 -7.60 -15.92
C CYS A 271 -0.25 -6.67 -16.87
N TYR A 272 -0.86 -6.34 -18.00
CA TYR A 272 -0.32 -5.42 -18.98
C TYR A 272 -0.12 -4.01 -18.42
N GLY A 273 -1.12 -3.51 -17.67
CA GLY A 273 -1.05 -2.21 -17.00
C GLY A 273 0.11 -2.14 -16.00
N ILE A 274 0.28 -3.18 -15.17
CA ILE A 274 1.39 -3.27 -14.21
C ILE A 274 2.73 -3.29 -14.95
N ALA A 275 2.88 -4.13 -15.97
CA ALA A 275 4.10 -4.22 -16.76
C ALA A 275 4.49 -2.88 -17.42
N LYS A 276 3.51 -2.12 -17.93
CA LYS A 276 3.73 -0.77 -18.47
C LYS A 276 4.26 0.20 -17.42
N TYR A 277 3.69 0.22 -16.21
CA TYR A 277 4.18 1.07 -15.13
C TYR A 277 5.59 0.66 -14.70
N VAL A 278 5.87 -0.64 -14.56
CA VAL A 278 7.21 -1.15 -14.28
C VAL A 278 8.19 -0.65 -15.34
N GLY A 279 7.89 -0.83 -16.63
CA GLY A 279 8.73 -0.36 -17.73
C GLY A 279 8.95 1.16 -17.71
N GLY A 280 7.91 1.95 -17.44
CA GLY A 280 7.98 3.40 -17.27
C GLY A 280 8.90 3.81 -16.10
N TYR A 281 8.82 3.08 -14.99
CA TYR A 281 9.66 3.35 -13.81
C TYR A 281 11.11 2.92 -13.98
N VAL A 282 11.36 1.86 -14.74
CA VAL A 282 12.72 1.51 -15.19
C VAL A 282 13.33 2.66 -15.99
N ALA A 283 12.56 3.25 -16.91
CA ALA A 283 13.00 4.43 -17.66
C ALA A 283 13.21 5.65 -16.76
N ALA A 284 12.29 5.92 -15.82
CA ALA A 284 12.37 7.04 -14.89
C ALA A 284 13.62 6.99 -13.99
N MET A 285 14.04 5.80 -13.56
CA MET A 285 15.22 5.56 -12.74
C MET A 285 16.50 5.27 -13.56
N ASN A 286 16.37 5.11 -14.89
CA ASN A 286 17.45 4.62 -15.75
C ASN A 286 18.03 3.27 -15.27
N GLY A 287 17.15 2.27 -15.14
CA GLY A 287 17.46 0.92 -14.70
C GLY A 287 16.67 0.47 -13.46
N VAL A 288 16.86 -0.79 -13.08
CA VAL A 288 16.25 -1.41 -11.91
C VAL A 288 17.11 -2.56 -11.41
N ASP A 289 17.25 -2.70 -10.11
CA ASP A 289 17.98 -3.81 -9.46
C ASP A 289 17.03 -4.91 -9.01
N ALA A 290 15.85 -4.51 -8.50
CA ALA A 290 14.86 -5.45 -8.00
C ALA A 290 13.41 -4.97 -8.23
N ILE A 291 12.53 -5.95 -8.48
CA ILE A 291 11.08 -5.79 -8.52
C ILE A 291 10.50 -6.62 -7.38
N THR A 292 9.67 -6.00 -6.54
CA THR A 292 9.07 -6.68 -5.38
C THR A 292 7.56 -6.77 -5.53
N PHE A 293 7.01 -7.94 -5.26
CA PHE A 293 5.57 -8.18 -5.15
C PHE A 293 5.17 -8.29 -3.68
N THR A 294 4.12 -7.58 -3.29
CA THR A 294 3.65 -7.52 -1.90
C THR A 294 2.14 -7.31 -1.84
N ALA A 295 1.58 -7.38 -0.66
CA ALA A 295 0.15 -7.35 -0.35
C ALA A 295 -0.60 -8.59 -0.88
N GLY A 296 -1.88 -8.69 -0.53
CA GLY A 296 -2.64 -9.94 -0.64
C GLY A 296 -2.56 -10.62 -2.01
N VAL A 297 -2.74 -9.89 -3.11
CA VAL A 297 -2.64 -10.44 -4.48
C VAL A 297 -1.18 -10.65 -4.87
N GLY A 298 -0.30 -9.68 -4.60
CA GLY A 298 1.12 -9.77 -4.92
C GLY A 298 1.83 -10.95 -4.24
N GLU A 299 1.44 -11.25 -3.01
CA GLU A 299 2.00 -12.35 -2.22
C GLU A 299 1.44 -13.73 -2.59
N ASN A 300 0.14 -13.81 -2.95
CA ASN A 300 -0.59 -15.09 -3.03
C ASN A 300 -1.05 -15.48 -4.44
N ALA A 301 -0.71 -14.73 -5.50
CA ALA A 301 -1.11 -15.05 -6.87
C ALA A 301 0.12 -15.33 -7.76
N PRO A 302 0.67 -16.54 -7.74
CA PRO A 302 1.85 -16.91 -8.54
C PRO A 302 1.64 -16.74 -10.05
N ASP A 303 0.47 -17.10 -10.54
CA ASP A 303 0.10 -16.93 -11.96
C ASP A 303 0.16 -15.46 -12.39
N LEU A 304 -0.36 -14.54 -11.53
CA LEU A 304 -0.32 -13.11 -11.83
C LEU A 304 1.13 -12.58 -11.88
N ARG A 305 1.98 -13.01 -10.95
CA ARG A 305 3.40 -12.63 -10.94
C ARG A 305 4.10 -13.13 -12.21
N LYS A 306 3.80 -14.38 -12.62
CA LYS A 306 4.33 -14.95 -13.85
C LYS A 306 3.88 -14.14 -15.07
N ASP A 307 2.57 -13.88 -15.23
CA ASP A 307 2.02 -13.13 -16.35
C ASP A 307 2.64 -11.72 -16.46
N ILE A 308 2.92 -11.07 -15.33
CA ILE A 308 3.61 -9.77 -15.31
C ILE A 308 5.08 -9.92 -15.70
N CYS A 309 5.79 -10.91 -15.16
CA CYS A 309 7.21 -11.14 -15.44
C CYS A 309 7.47 -11.51 -16.89
N ASP A 310 6.53 -12.18 -17.56
CA ASP A 310 6.61 -12.55 -18.97
C ASP A 310 6.75 -11.32 -19.89
N TYR A 311 6.23 -10.15 -19.51
CA TYR A 311 6.46 -8.88 -20.21
C TYR A 311 7.84 -8.27 -19.96
N LEU A 312 8.58 -8.73 -18.95
CA LEU A 312 9.79 -8.06 -18.44
C LEU A 312 11.09 -8.76 -18.89
N GLY A 313 11.00 -9.75 -19.78
CA GLY A 313 12.16 -10.48 -20.31
C GLY A 313 13.21 -9.56 -20.95
N TYR A 314 12.81 -8.45 -21.57
CA TYR A 314 13.73 -7.45 -22.14
C TYR A 314 14.64 -6.78 -21.10
N LEU A 315 14.28 -6.81 -19.83
CA LEU A 315 15.10 -6.35 -18.70
C LEU A 315 16.08 -7.42 -18.22
N GLY A 316 15.98 -8.63 -18.75
CA GLY A 316 16.70 -9.81 -18.29
C GLY A 316 16.10 -10.40 -17.00
N VAL A 317 14.79 -10.23 -16.82
CA VAL A 317 14.02 -10.96 -15.79
C VAL A 317 13.86 -12.40 -16.24
N GLU A 318 14.28 -13.34 -15.39
CA GLU A 318 14.10 -14.78 -15.56
C GLU A 318 13.45 -15.32 -14.28
N LEU A 319 12.19 -15.74 -14.39
CA LEU A 319 11.43 -16.27 -13.25
C LEU A 319 11.82 -17.72 -12.96
N ASP A 320 11.99 -18.07 -11.70
CA ASP A 320 12.07 -19.45 -11.20
C ASP A 320 10.63 -19.89 -10.88
N GLU A 321 10.01 -20.60 -11.83
CA GLU A 321 8.58 -20.96 -11.74
C GLU A 321 8.29 -21.83 -10.52
N GLU A 322 9.18 -22.76 -10.15
CA GLU A 322 9.01 -23.62 -8.99
C GLU A 322 9.02 -22.81 -7.68
N LYS A 323 9.98 -21.89 -7.54
CA LYS A 323 10.00 -20.99 -6.39
C LYS A 323 8.82 -20.04 -6.36
N ASN A 324 8.43 -19.50 -7.54
CA ASN A 324 7.27 -18.62 -7.63
C ASN A 324 5.98 -19.30 -7.17
N GLU A 325 5.77 -20.57 -7.54
CA GLU A 325 4.58 -21.34 -7.18
C GLU A 325 4.53 -21.67 -5.70
N ASN A 326 5.68 -21.93 -5.08
CA ASN A 326 5.78 -22.45 -3.71
C ASN A 326 6.03 -21.37 -2.65
N VAL A 327 5.93 -20.08 -2.97
CA VAL A 327 6.08 -19.00 -1.99
C VAL A 327 4.86 -18.91 -1.07
N HIS A 328 5.08 -18.98 0.24
CA HIS A 328 4.03 -18.86 1.25
C HIS A 328 4.51 -18.02 2.45
N GLY A 329 4.08 -16.74 2.52
CA GLY A 329 4.20 -15.89 3.71
C GLY A 329 5.61 -15.51 4.14
N GLU A 330 6.64 -15.78 3.33
CA GLU A 330 8.03 -15.45 3.62
C GLU A 330 8.70 -14.65 2.50
N THR A 331 9.76 -13.93 2.85
CA THR A 331 10.55 -13.19 1.86
C THR A 331 11.34 -14.17 1.00
N THR A 332 11.04 -14.22 -0.30
CA THR A 332 11.62 -15.20 -1.23
C THR A 332 12.02 -14.54 -2.54
N VAL A 333 13.26 -14.80 -3.00
CA VAL A 333 13.67 -14.47 -4.38
C VAL A 333 13.06 -15.52 -5.31
N ILE A 334 12.22 -15.07 -6.22
CA ILE A 334 11.50 -15.92 -7.21
C ILE A 334 12.08 -15.80 -8.62
N SER A 335 13.18 -15.10 -8.81
CA SER A 335 13.95 -15.08 -10.05
C SER A 335 15.11 -16.08 -9.96
N THR A 336 15.57 -16.54 -11.14
CA THR A 336 16.75 -17.43 -11.24
C THR A 336 18.02 -16.70 -10.77
N PRO A 337 19.11 -17.43 -10.43
CA PRO A 337 20.39 -16.81 -10.13
C PRO A 337 20.94 -15.96 -11.28
N GLU A 338 20.67 -16.35 -12.53
CA GLU A 338 21.11 -15.72 -13.77
C GLU A 338 20.32 -14.47 -14.12
N SER A 339 19.13 -14.30 -13.55
CA SER A 339 18.29 -13.12 -13.75
C SER A 339 19.04 -11.84 -13.41
N LYS A 340 19.09 -10.90 -14.35
CA LYS A 340 19.76 -9.61 -14.19
C LYS A 340 19.03 -8.71 -13.20
N VAL A 341 17.71 -8.74 -13.22
CA VAL A 341 16.85 -8.03 -12.27
C VAL A 341 16.30 -9.05 -11.30
N LYS A 342 16.47 -8.83 -10.01
CA LYS A 342 15.93 -9.73 -8.99
C LYS A 342 14.44 -9.51 -8.82
N VAL A 343 13.67 -10.60 -8.79
CA VAL A 343 12.24 -10.58 -8.49
C VAL A 343 12.01 -11.24 -7.15
N ILE A 344 11.26 -10.55 -6.27
CA ILE A 344 11.08 -10.99 -4.88
C ILE A 344 9.60 -10.92 -4.52
N VAL A 345 9.11 -11.92 -3.80
CA VAL A 345 7.92 -11.80 -2.97
C VAL A 345 8.36 -11.37 -1.57
N LEU A 346 7.81 -10.27 -1.08
CA LEU A 346 8.15 -9.74 0.24
C LEU A 346 6.87 -9.32 0.97
N PRO A 347 6.44 -10.07 1.99
CA PRO A 347 5.25 -9.71 2.77
C PRO A 347 5.38 -8.34 3.41
N THR A 348 4.36 -7.50 3.19
CA THR A 348 4.26 -6.21 3.89
C THR A 348 3.82 -6.42 5.33
N ASN A 349 4.22 -5.51 6.20
CA ASN A 349 3.75 -5.45 7.58
C ASN A 349 3.61 -3.98 7.98
N GLU A 350 2.46 -3.41 7.65
CA GLU A 350 2.17 -2.00 7.90
C GLU A 350 2.01 -1.72 9.39
N GLU A 351 1.46 -2.66 10.15
CA GLU A 351 1.33 -2.55 11.61
C GLU A 351 2.70 -2.44 12.28
N LEU A 352 3.65 -3.30 11.89
CA LEU A 352 5.03 -3.22 12.39
C LEU A 352 5.70 -1.91 11.98
N ALA A 353 5.46 -1.43 10.76
CA ALA A 353 6.01 -0.17 10.28
C ALA A 353 5.46 1.01 11.11
N ILE A 354 4.14 1.04 11.35
CA ILE A 354 3.49 2.06 12.19
C ILE A 354 4.02 2.01 13.62
N ALA A 355 4.12 0.80 14.21
CA ALA A 355 4.65 0.64 15.56
C ALA A 355 6.10 1.14 15.67
N ARG A 356 6.96 0.86 14.68
CA ARG A 356 8.34 1.36 14.64
C ARG A 356 8.41 2.88 14.50
N GLU A 357 7.56 3.48 13.68
CA GLU A 357 7.50 4.92 13.54
C GLU A 357 6.98 5.58 14.82
N THR A 358 5.97 4.98 15.47
CA THR A 358 5.47 5.43 16.77
C THR A 358 6.56 5.40 17.83
N ALA A 359 7.26 4.27 17.97
CA ALA A 359 8.33 4.10 18.97
C ALA A 359 9.55 5.02 18.79
N LYS A 360 9.72 5.63 17.61
CA LYS A 360 10.80 6.62 17.39
C LYS A 360 10.45 8.01 17.92
N LEU A 361 9.16 8.29 18.10
CA LEU A 361 8.67 9.63 18.43
C LEU A 361 8.20 9.77 19.89
N VAL A 362 8.04 8.64 20.60
CA VAL A 362 7.53 8.59 21.99
C VAL A 362 8.55 7.98 22.96
#